data_a28dbd4c1c42837ff5729264747979e2
#
_entry.id   a28dbd4c1c42837ff5729264747979e2
#
_cell.length_a   1.000
_cell.length_b   1.000
_cell.length_c   1.000
_cell.angle_alpha   90.00
_cell.angle_beta   90.00
_cell.angle_gamma   90.00
#
_symmetry.space_group_name_H-M   'P 1'
#
loop_
_entity.id
_entity.type
_entity.pdbx_description
1 polymer ?
#
loop_
_entity_poly.entity_id
_entity_poly.type
_entity_poly.pdbx_seq_one_letter_code
_entity_poly.pdbx_strand_id
1 'polypeptide(L)'
;MKRNRITMLSLALAGLAAAAQPAQATDGYFAHGYGMKSLGMGGTGVALAQEPFGGAINPGAMTFLDGNMWEVGVTWFNPQRSASRTGSDPYGLDGSSTSGSENFFIPEFAVNWRYSPTVSFGVSVYGNG
;
A
#
# COMPACT_ATOMS: atom_id res chain seq x y z
N MET A 1 -18.56 -17.83 33.47
CA MET A 1 -19.12 -17.14 32.27
C MET A 1 -18.13 -16.25 31.52
N LYS A 2 -17.16 -15.54 32.12
CA LYS A 2 -16.18 -14.69 31.40
C LYS A 2 -15.21 -15.50 30.49
N ARG A 3 -14.77 -16.68 30.91
CA ARG A 3 -13.80 -17.53 30.20
C ARG A 3 -14.33 -18.02 28.85
N ASN A 4 -15.59 -18.39 28.76
CA ASN A 4 -16.20 -18.85 27.51
C ASN A 4 -16.38 -17.72 26.48
N ARG A 5 -16.55 -16.48 26.91
CA ARG A 5 -16.66 -15.32 26.00
C ARG A 5 -15.31 -15.00 25.35
N ILE A 6 -14.21 -15.10 26.09
CA ILE A 6 -12.86 -14.88 25.57
C ILE A 6 -12.52 -15.95 24.53
N THR A 7 -12.85 -17.22 24.83
CA THR A 7 -12.59 -18.33 23.89
C THR A 7 -13.42 -18.19 22.60
N MET A 8 -14.69 -17.77 22.73
CA MET A 8 -15.53 -17.52 21.53
C MET A 8 -15.01 -16.35 20.71
N LEU A 9 -14.54 -15.29 21.35
CA LEU A 9 -13.98 -14.13 20.66
C LEU A 9 -12.68 -14.47 19.93
N SER A 10 -11.81 -15.26 20.55
CA SER A 10 -10.59 -15.72 19.91
C SER A 10 -10.83 -16.68 18.74
N LEU A 11 -11.83 -17.57 18.84
CA LEU A 11 -12.23 -18.42 17.71
C LEU A 11 -12.84 -17.62 16.56
N ALA A 12 -13.66 -16.61 16.87
CA ALA A 12 -14.21 -15.73 15.84
C ALA A 12 -13.13 -14.91 15.12
N LEU A 13 -12.16 -14.38 15.88
CA LEU A 13 -11.01 -13.66 15.30
C LEU A 13 -10.14 -14.56 14.44
N ALA A 14 -9.87 -15.80 14.89
CA ALA A 14 -9.13 -16.76 14.12
C ALA A 14 -9.87 -17.21 12.85
N GLY A 15 -11.19 -17.32 12.91
CA GLY A 15 -12.04 -17.60 11.75
C GLY A 15 -12.05 -16.47 10.73
N LEU A 16 -12.09 -15.21 11.18
CA LEU A 16 -11.98 -14.04 10.29
C LEU A 16 -10.59 -13.98 9.61
N ALA A 17 -9.52 -14.25 10.36
CA ALA A 17 -8.17 -14.26 9.81
C ALA A 17 -7.97 -15.39 8.77
N ALA A 18 -8.59 -16.55 8.97
CA ALA A 18 -8.55 -17.66 8.03
C ALA A 18 -9.39 -17.42 6.76
N ALA A 19 -10.38 -16.54 6.83
CA ALA A 19 -11.22 -16.16 5.69
C ALA A 19 -10.67 -14.96 4.89
N ALA A 20 -9.55 -14.37 5.34
CA ALA A 20 -8.90 -13.28 4.61
C ALA A 20 -8.37 -13.80 3.28
N GLN A 21 -9.05 -13.47 2.20
CA GLN A 21 -8.55 -13.69 0.84
C GLN A 21 -7.32 -12.79 0.64
N PRO A 22 -6.32 -13.24 -0.14
CA PRO A 22 -5.25 -12.35 -0.55
C PRO A 22 -5.86 -11.15 -1.27
N ALA A 23 -5.81 -9.98 -0.61
CA ALA A 23 -6.26 -8.75 -1.22
C ALA A 23 -5.26 -8.36 -2.31
N GLN A 24 -5.73 -8.20 -3.54
CA GLN A 24 -4.95 -7.54 -4.58
C GLN A 24 -4.95 -6.04 -4.24
N ALA A 25 -3.81 -5.54 -3.80
CA ALA A 25 -3.69 -4.23 -3.19
C ALA A 25 -3.20 -3.14 -4.14
N THR A 26 -3.35 -3.35 -5.45
CA THR A 26 -2.93 -2.36 -6.45
C THR A 26 -4.00 -2.16 -7.51
N ASP A 27 -4.10 -0.94 -8.01
CA ASP A 27 -4.93 -0.57 -9.16
C ASP A 27 -4.02 -0.39 -10.39
N GLY A 28 -3.58 -1.54 -10.93
CA GLY A 28 -2.57 -1.56 -11.97
C GLY A 28 -1.18 -1.21 -11.43
N TYR A 29 -0.57 -0.14 -11.94
CA TYR A 29 0.77 0.31 -11.51
C TYR A 29 0.77 1.15 -10.23
N PHE A 30 -0.39 1.56 -9.75
CA PHE A 30 -0.50 2.47 -8.61
C PHE A 30 -0.86 1.71 -7.34
N ALA A 31 -0.18 2.01 -6.25
CA ALA A 31 -0.55 1.53 -4.93
C ALA A 31 -1.84 2.23 -4.45
N HIS A 32 -2.64 1.51 -3.65
CA HIS A 32 -3.78 2.11 -2.97
C HIS A 32 -3.30 2.92 -1.77
N GLY A 33 -2.88 4.15 -2.02
CA GLY A 33 -2.34 5.06 -1.03
C GLY A 33 -0.81 5.07 -0.99
N TYR A 34 -0.26 6.15 -0.48
CA TYR A 34 1.16 6.38 -0.25
C TYR A 34 1.36 6.78 1.19
N GLY A 35 2.45 6.30 1.79
CA GLY A 35 2.70 6.42 3.21
C GLY A 35 2.09 5.30 4.04
N MET A 36 2.69 5.04 5.20
CA MET A 36 2.36 3.88 6.02
C MET A 36 0.96 3.92 6.61
N LYS A 37 0.47 5.12 6.97
CA LYS A 37 -0.87 5.26 7.54
C LYS A 37 -1.94 5.07 6.48
N SER A 38 -1.76 5.68 5.30
CA SER A 38 -2.68 5.51 4.18
C SER A 38 -2.75 4.06 3.73
N LEU A 39 -1.62 3.40 3.56
CA LEU A 39 -1.55 1.97 3.22
C LEU A 39 -2.21 1.09 4.29
N GLY A 40 -1.96 1.36 5.57
CA GLY A 40 -2.59 0.64 6.68
C GLY A 40 -4.10 0.81 6.78
N MET A 41 -4.64 1.88 6.18
CA MET A 41 -6.09 2.14 6.07
C MET A 41 -6.67 1.69 4.72
N GLY A 42 -5.96 0.90 3.93
CA GLY A 42 -6.41 0.43 2.62
C GLY A 42 -6.50 1.53 1.57
N GLY A 43 -5.67 2.56 1.66
CA GLY A 43 -5.65 3.70 0.73
C GLY A 43 -6.71 4.77 1.00
N THR A 44 -7.47 4.63 2.06
CA THR A 44 -8.38 5.70 2.51
C THR A 44 -7.56 6.85 3.11
N GLY A 45 -7.92 8.07 2.87
CA GLY A 45 -7.15 9.21 3.40
C GLY A 45 -7.09 10.39 2.45
N VAL A 46 -7.81 10.31 1.33
CA VAL A 46 -7.88 11.39 0.34
C VAL A 46 -8.33 12.71 0.97
N ALA A 47 -9.25 12.66 1.91
CA ALA A 47 -9.77 13.83 2.61
C ALA A 47 -9.12 14.08 3.97
N LEU A 48 -8.23 13.20 4.43
CA LEU A 48 -7.61 13.26 5.74
C LEU A 48 -6.10 13.06 5.62
N ALA A 49 -5.35 14.14 5.52
CA ALA A 49 -3.89 14.06 5.61
C ALA A 49 -3.47 13.77 7.05
N GLN A 50 -2.74 12.68 7.24
CA GLN A 50 -2.19 12.26 8.54
C GLN A 50 -0.66 12.18 8.53
N GLU A 51 -0.08 12.29 7.36
CA GLU A 51 1.34 12.10 7.09
C GLU A 51 1.78 12.88 5.85
N PRO A 52 3.06 13.18 5.68
CA PRO A 52 3.59 13.95 4.55
C PRO A 52 3.24 13.37 3.18
N PHE A 53 3.11 12.05 3.06
CA PHE A 53 2.67 11.41 1.82
C PHE A 53 1.24 11.75 1.40
N GLY A 54 0.43 12.30 2.29
CA GLY A 54 -0.91 12.81 1.95
C GLY A 54 -0.89 13.80 0.80
N GLY A 55 0.20 14.53 0.62
CA GLY A 55 0.40 15.45 -0.49
C GLY A 55 0.48 14.79 -1.87
N ALA A 56 0.91 13.54 -1.95
CA ALA A 56 0.92 12.77 -3.20
C ALA A 56 -0.49 12.41 -3.68
N ILE A 57 -1.44 12.31 -2.75
CA ILE A 57 -2.83 11.96 -3.03
C ILE A 57 -3.69 13.22 -3.14
N ASN A 58 -3.56 14.13 -2.17
CA ASN A 58 -4.31 15.39 -2.10
C ASN A 58 -3.42 16.51 -1.58
N PRO A 59 -2.79 17.29 -2.48
CA PRO A 59 -1.95 18.41 -2.08
C PRO A 59 -2.67 19.45 -1.21
N GLY A 60 -3.97 19.66 -1.41
CA GLY A 60 -4.77 20.59 -0.62
C GLY A 60 -4.90 20.20 0.86
N ALA A 61 -4.78 18.91 1.17
CA ALA A 61 -4.86 18.42 2.54
C ALA A 61 -3.58 18.66 3.36
N MET A 62 -2.46 19.04 2.74
CA MET A 62 -1.18 19.25 3.41
C MET A 62 -1.21 20.38 4.44
N THR A 63 -2.06 21.38 4.23
CA THR A 63 -2.22 22.50 5.16
C THR A 63 -2.87 22.11 6.49
N PHE A 64 -3.51 20.95 6.54
CA PHE A 64 -4.14 20.40 7.77
C PHE A 64 -3.17 19.58 8.61
N LEU A 65 -1.95 19.32 8.12
CA LEU A 65 -0.92 18.66 8.92
C LEU A 65 -0.40 19.57 10.03
N ASP A 66 -0.08 18.98 11.18
CA ASP A 66 0.43 19.71 12.34
C ASP A 66 1.91 20.10 12.17
N GLY A 67 2.15 21.17 11.40
CA GLY A 67 3.48 21.77 11.27
C GLY A 67 4.36 21.07 10.23
N ASN A 68 5.68 21.17 10.48
CA ASN A 68 6.68 20.56 9.60
C ASN A 68 6.84 19.08 9.95
N MET A 69 6.72 18.24 8.95
CA MET A 69 6.81 16.78 9.11
C MET A 69 7.69 16.19 8.02
N TRP A 70 8.34 15.11 8.33
CA TRP A 70 9.04 14.28 7.36
C TRP A 70 8.79 12.81 7.66
N GLU A 71 8.87 11.99 6.64
CA GLU A 71 8.64 10.56 6.70
C GLU A 71 9.60 9.84 5.77
N VAL A 72 10.11 8.71 6.21
CA VAL A 72 10.89 7.79 5.40
C VAL A 72 10.33 6.40 5.59
N GLY A 73 10.19 5.68 4.52
CA GLY A 73 9.68 4.32 4.52
C GLY A 73 10.43 3.44 3.54
N VAL A 74 10.21 2.16 3.69
CA VAL A 74 10.61 1.15 2.72
C VAL A 74 9.51 0.11 2.61
N THR A 75 9.04 -0.13 1.40
CA THR A 75 8.09 -1.18 1.11
C THR A 75 8.83 -2.39 0.57
N TRP A 76 8.60 -3.54 1.19
CA TRP A 76 9.03 -4.81 0.65
C TRP A 76 7.92 -5.37 -0.24
N PHE A 77 8.17 -5.36 -1.54
CA PHE A 77 7.26 -5.87 -2.54
C PHE A 77 7.73 -7.26 -3.00
N ASN A 78 6.89 -8.26 -2.77
CA ASN A 78 7.19 -9.66 -3.10
C ASN A 78 6.13 -10.23 -4.06
N PRO A 79 6.18 -9.87 -5.36
CA PRO A 79 5.24 -10.36 -6.34
C PRO A 79 5.62 -11.77 -6.79
N GLN A 80 4.68 -12.70 -6.67
CA GLN A 80 4.81 -14.02 -7.28
C GLN A 80 4.12 -14.00 -8.65
N ARG A 81 4.92 -13.99 -9.71
CA ARG A 81 4.44 -13.82 -11.07
C ARG A 81 4.75 -15.04 -11.91
N SER A 82 3.73 -15.53 -12.60
CA SER A 82 3.89 -16.54 -13.64
C SER A 82 3.11 -16.13 -14.88
N ALA A 83 3.58 -16.57 -16.03
CA ALA A 83 2.89 -16.40 -17.28
C ALA A 83 2.76 -17.77 -17.96
N SER A 84 1.63 -18.04 -18.55
CA SER A 84 1.40 -19.23 -19.37
C SER A 84 0.77 -18.82 -20.70
N ARG A 85 1.19 -19.48 -21.75
CA ARG A 85 0.64 -19.33 -23.08
C ARG A 85 0.22 -20.70 -23.59
N THR A 86 -1.00 -20.79 -24.11
CA THR A 86 -1.56 -22.00 -24.71
C THR A 86 -2.31 -21.65 -25.98
N GLY A 87 -2.39 -22.61 -26.93
CA GLY A 87 -3.14 -22.43 -28.17
C GLY A 87 -2.37 -21.73 -29.28
N SER A 88 -1.04 -21.68 -29.18
CA SER A 88 -0.17 -21.13 -30.23
C SER A 88 0.40 -22.19 -31.18
N ASP A 89 -0.08 -23.43 -31.06
CA ASP A 89 0.23 -24.50 -32.02
C ASP A 89 -0.31 -24.16 -33.45
N PRO A 90 0.45 -24.32 -34.52
CA PRO A 90 1.67 -25.12 -34.68
C PRO A 90 2.99 -24.37 -34.47
N TYR A 91 2.99 -23.17 -33.93
CA TYR A 91 4.22 -22.35 -33.82
C TYR A 91 5.13 -22.73 -32.65
N GLY A 92 4.76 -23.71 -31.82
CA GLY A 92 5.59 -24.19 -30.71
C GLY A 92 5.89 -23.16 -29.62
N LEU A 93 5.00 -22.15 -29.46
CA LEU A 93 5.19 -21.06 -28.52
C LEU A 93 4.42 -21.27 -27.20
N ASP A 94 3.80 -22.42 -27.03
CA ASP A 94 3.14 -22.79 -25.81
C ASP A 94 4.14 -23.08 -24.71
N GLY A 95 3.87 -22.58 -23.52
CA GLY A 95 4.77 -22.78 -22.40
C GLY A 95 4.35 -22.00 -21.17
N SER A 96 5.05 -22.23 -20.09
CA SER A 96 4.90 -21.48 -18.85
C SER A 96 6.26 -21.02 -18.34
N SER A 97 6.29 -19.85 -17.75
CA SER A 97 7.49 -19.30 -17.12
C SER A 97 7.10 -18.66 -15.78
N THR A 98 7.92 -18.86 -14.78
CA THR A 98 7.80 -18.21 -13.46
C THR A 98 8.92 -17.19 -13.32
N SER A 99 8.59 -16.01 -12.80
CA SER A 99 9.60 -14.97 -12.54
C SER A 99 10.53 -15.40 -11.42
N GLY A 100 11.83 -15.29 -11.64
CA GLY A 100 12.85 -15.49 -10.60
C GLY A 100 13.14 -14.23 -9.77
N SER A 101 12.49 -13.10 -10.09
CA SER A 101 12.68 -11.84 -9.38
C SER A 101 11.43 -11.58 -8.53
N GLU A 102 11.54 -11.87 -7.24
CA GLU A 102 10.39 -11.85 -6.31
C GLU A 102 10.56 -10.86 -5.16
N ASN A 103 11.73 -10.26 -4.99
CA ASN A 103 11.99 -9.40 -3.84
C ASN A 103 12.47 -8.03 -4.31
N PHE A 104 11.66 -7.01 -4.03
CA PHE A 104 11.96 -5.62 -4.34
C PHE A 104 11.80 -4.78 -3.08
N PHE A 105 12.78 -3.92 -2.82
CA PHE A 105 12.70 -2.92 -1.77
C PHE A 105 12.50 -1.55 -2.42
N ILE A 106 11.38 -0.93 -2.12
CA ILE A 106 10.99 0.37 -2.68
C ILE A 106 11.15 1.40 -1.58
N PRO A 107 12.23 2.21 -1.62
CA PRO A 107 12.40 3.30 -0.65
C PRO A 107 11.43 4.44 -0.97
N GLU A 108 10.95 5.09 0.07
CA GLU A 108 10.07 6.23 -0.04
C GLU A 108 10.42 7.30 0.97
N PHE A 109 10.20 8.55 0.59
CA PHE A 109 10.48 9.72 1.42
C PHE A 109 9.46 10.81 1.13
N ALA A 110 8.99 11.48 2.17
CA ALA A 110 8.15 12.66 2.03
C ALA A 110 8.49 13.71 3.08
N VAL A 111 8.26 14.96 2.71
CA VAL A 111 8.37 16.11 3.60
C VAL A 111 7.20 17.06 3.37
N ASN A 112 6.66 17.59 4.45
CA ASN A 112 5.74 18.71 4.45
C ASN A 112 6.35 19.85 5.25
N TRP A 113 6.41 21.02 4.64
CA TRP A 113 6.83 22.26 5.30
C TRP A 113 5.66 23.24 5.30
N ARG A 114 5.15 23.50 6.49
CA ARG A 114 4.07 24.46 6.70
C ARG A 114 4.63 25.87 6.79
N TYR A 115 4.38 26.68 5.78
CA TYR A 115 4.80 28.07 5.71
C TYR A 115 3.81 28.99 6.45
N SER A 116 2.51 28.72 6.34
CA SER A 116 1.45 29.47 6.99
C SER A 116 0.23 28.57 7.27
N PRO A 117 -0.80 29.05 7.97
CA PRO A 117 -2.03 28.27 8.16
C PRO A 117 -2.71 27.80 6.87
N THR A 118 -2.46 28.49 5.76
CA THR A 118 -3.11 28.22 4.47
C THR A 118 -2.14 27.82 3.37
N VAL A 119 -0.82 27.77 3.66
CA VAL A 119 0.21 27.45 2.67
C VAL A 119 1.17 26.41 3.23
N SER A 120 1.30 25.31 2.53
CA SER A 120 2.31 24.28 2.77
C SER A 120 3.03 23.93 1.47
N PHE A 121 4.29 23.55 1.61
CA PHE A 121 5.10 22.99 0.53
C PHE A 121 5.46 21.55 0.89
N GLY A 122 5.45 20.67 -0.09
CA GLY A 122 5.84 19.30 0.13
C GLY A 122 6.55 18.70 -1.06
N VAL A 123 7.34 17.68 -0.76
CA VAL A 123 7.99 16.81 -1.74
C VAL A 123 7.76 15.38 -1.30
N SER A 124 7.35 14.53 -2.25
CA SER A 124 7.21 13.10 -2.02
C SER A 124 7.97 12.36 -3.12
N VAL A 125 8.73 11.37 -2.73
CA VAL A 125 9.44 10.44 -3.61
C VAL A 125 8.99 9.04 -3.25
N TYR A 126 8.42 8.33 -4.21
CA TYR A 126 7.89 6.99 -4.03
C TYR A 126 8.01 6.20 -5.33
N GLY A 127 7.96 4.87 -5.22
CA GLY A 127 7.96 3.97 -6.36
C GLY A 127 6.56 3.49 -6.70
N ASN A 128 6.33 3.28 -8.00
CA ASN A 128 5.19 2.55 -8.54
C ASN A 128 5.70 1.42 -9.44
N GLY A 129 4.97 0.30 -9.47
CA GLY A 129 5.38 -0.85 -10.28
C GLY A 129 4.52 -2.08 -10.07
#